data_ef8b7bcc50dbecd7e6f0acc9a971bc25
#
_entry.id   ef8b7bcc50dbecd7e6f0acc9a971bc25
#
_cell.length_a   1.000
_cell.length_b   1.000
_cell.length_c   1.000
_cell.angle_alpha   90.00
_cell.angle_beta   90.00
_cell.angle_gamma   90.00
#
_symmetry.space_group_name_H-M   'P 1'
#
loop_
_entity.id
_entity.type
_entity.pdbx_description
1 polymer ?
#
loop_
_entity_poly.entity_id
_entity_poly.type
_entity_poly.pdbx_seq_one_letter_code
_entity_poly.pdbx_strand_id
1 'polypeptide(L)'
;GLLTFASAFPIVLGIGVGAACPVLISAIGANKNGKRTALVYLLNDLFGLLMWSIIFYTVNAFVHFTFMDMVMTPVSIALLNTVFRVATVVVLFPFIPKIEKLVCILVKDSAEELEDEADFDLLEERLLNYPALAIAQCHRAMNGMAKKLRKNVNRAMNLLNEYQQDKFDKVQRKEDLIDKYESRLGEYL
;
A
#
# COMPACT_ATOMS: atom_id res chain seq x y z
N GLY A 1 13.99 32.53 18.44
CA GLY A 1 12.88 32.12 19.26
C GLY A 1 13.08 30.71 19.76
N LEU A 2 12.98 30.50 21.04
CA LEU A 2 13.10 29.18 21.67
C LEU A 2 11.76 28.47 21.57
N LEU A 3 11.76 27.26 20.99
CA LEU A 3 10.56 26.41 20.94
C LEU A 3 10.31 25.79 22.30
N THR A 4 9.11 26.02 22.83
CA THR A 4 8.64 25.34 24.06
C THR A 4 8.03 23.99 23.70
N PHE A 5 7.88 23.10 24.68
CA PHE A 5 7.24 21.78 24.45
C PHE A 5 5.81 21.96 23.90
N ALA A 6 5.04 22.91 24.43
CA ALA A 6 3.69 23.22 23.95
C ALA A 6 3.63 23.51 22.43
N SER A 7 4.65 24.19 21.90
CA SER A 7 4.75 24.50 20.46
C SER A 7 5.35 23.36 19.67
N ALA A 8 6.35 22.66 20.22
CA ALA A 8 7.06 21.58 19.52
C ALA A 8 6.19 20.33 19.31
N PHE A 9 5.35 20.00 20.30
CA PHE A 9 4.53 18.79 20.27
C PHE A 9 3.58 18.72 19.05
N PRO A 10 2.71 19.69 18.79
CA PRO A 10 1.84 19.64 17.60
C PRO A 10 2.62 19.70 16.28
N ILE A 11 3.76 20.40 16.26
CA ILE A 11 4.62 20.45 15.07
C ILE A 11 5.19 19.05 14.78
N VAL A 12 5.71 18.35 15.80
CA VAL A 12 6.26 17.00 15.67
C VAL A 12 5.20 16.00 15.16
N LEU A 13 3.99 16.08 15.71
CA LEU A 13 2.88 15.26 15.23
C LEU A 13 2.51 15.56 13.77
N GLY A 14 2.49 16.84 13.38
CA GLY A 14 2.18 17.28 12.02
C GLY A 14 3.24 16.89 10.99
N ILE A 15 4.51 16.82 11.38
CA ILE A 15 5.63 16.38 10.50
C ILE A 15 5.38 14.99 9.94
N GLY A 16 4.79 14.07 10.73
CA GLY A 16 4.44 12.73 10.26
C GLY A 16 3.52 12.77 9.06
N VAL A 17 2.39 13.45 9.20
CA VAL A 17 1.40 13.58 8.11
C VAL A 17 1.99 14.32 6.90
N GLY A 18 2.80 15.36 7.15
CA GLY A 18 3.50 16.09 6.08
C GLY A 18 4.48 15.20 5.31
N ALA A 19 5.15 14.27 5.97
CA ALA A 19 6.06 13.32 5.33
C ALA A 19 5.35 12.31 4.42
N ALA A 20 4.04 12.13 4.58
CA ALA A 20 3.25 11.28 3.68
C ALA A 20 3.01 11.94 2.30
N CYS A 21 3.09 13.26 2.18
CA CYS A 21 2.80 13.97 0.92
C CYS A 21 3.69 13.51 -0.25
N PRO A 22 5.02 13.44 -0.14
CA PRO A 22 5.88 12.94 -1.23
C PRO A 22 5.54 11.49 -1.61
N VAL A 23 5.22 10.65 -0.62
CA VAL A 23 4.86 9.24 -0.85
C VAL A 23 3.54 9.15 -1.62
N LEU A 24 2.55 9.98 -1.30
CA LEU A 24 1.27 10.03 -2.03
C LEU A 24 1.46 10.53 -3.45
N ILE A 25 2.30 11.56 -3.66
CA ILE A 25 2.61 12.07 -4.99
C ILE A 25 3.28 10.99 -5.86
N SER A 26 4.25 10.26 -5.31
CA SER A 26 4.91 9.16 -6.01
C SER A 26 3.96 8.00 -6.34
N ALA A 27 2.91 7.83 -5.54
CA ALA A 27 1.91 6.78 -5.74
C ALA A 27 0.89 7.10 -6.86
N ILE A 28 0.82 8.32 -7.38
CA ILE A 28 -0.13 8.70 -8.43
C ILE A 28 0.08 7.85 -9.69
N GLY A 29 1.35 7.63 -10.09
CA GLY A 29 1.73 6.78 -11.22
C GLY A 29 1.96 5.31 -10.87
N ALA A 30 1.90 4.93 -9.60
CA ALA A 30 2.19 3.58 -9.15
C ALA A 30 1.04 2.60 -9.43
N ASN A 31 1.38 1.30 -9.42
CA ASN A 31 0.40 0.22 -9.42
C ASN A 31 -0.48 0.28 -8.15
N LYS A 32 -1.53 -0.54 -8.09
CA LYS A 32 -2.48 -0.54 -6.96
C LYS A 32 -1.83 -0.83 -5.62
N ASN A 33 -0.90 -1.76 -5.57
CA ASN A 33 -0.20 -2.09 -4.33
C ASN A 33 0.66 -0.91 -3.85
N GLY A 34 1.28 -0.17 -4.77
CA GLY A 34 1.97 1.08 -4.46
C GLY A 34 1.01 2.15 -3.88
N LYS A 35 -0.18 2.30 -4.48
CA LYS A 35 -1.23 3.20 -3.96
C LYS A 35 -1.73 2.77 -2.58
N ARG A 36 -1.95 1.48 -2.38
CA ARG A 36 -2.34 0.91 -1.08
C ARG A 36 -1.27 1.15 -0.02
N THR A 37 0.00 0.91 -0.34
CA THR A 37 1.13 1.15 0.57
C THR A 37 1.22 2.62 0.97
N ALA A 38 1.08 3.55 0.02
CA ALA A 38 1.07 4.98 0.30
C ALA A 38 -0.10 5.40 1.21
N LEU A 39 -1.29 4.82 1.00
CA LEU A 39 -2.45 5.05 1.86
C LEU A 39 -2.27 4.46 3.26
N VAL A 40 -1.69 3.26 3.39
CA VAL A 40 -1.36 2.69 4.71
C VAL A 40 -0.42 3.62 5.47
N TYR A 41 0.61 4.15 4.80
CA TYR A 41 1.54 5.09 5.39
C TYR A 41 0.84 6.35 5.91
N LEU A 42 0.00 6.98 5.06
CA LEU A 42 -0.78 8.15 5.45
C LEU A 42 -1.72 7.86 6.62
N LEU A 43 -2.47 6.75 6.57
CA LEU A 43 -3.41 6.39 7.62
C LEU A 43 -2.71 6.10 8.94
N ASN A 44 -1.54 5.45 8.92
CA ASN A 44 -0.74 5.21 10.11
C ASN A 44 -0.35 6.52 10.80
N ASP A 45 0.16 7.49 10.05
CA ASP A 45 0.57 8.78 10.60
C ASP A 45 -0.63 9.64 11.04
N LEU A 46 -1.75 9.57 10.30
CA LEU A 46 -2.98 10.27 10.66
C LEU A 46 -3.61 9.71 11.94
N PHE A 47 -3.70 8.38 12.07
CA PHE A 47 -4.18 7.75 13.30
C PHE A 47 -3.25 8.02 14.48
N GLY A 48 -1.93 7.99 14.26
CA GLY A 48 -0.95 8.37 15.28
C GLY A 48 -1.14 9.80 15.76
N LEU A 49 -1.28 10.74 14.82
CA LEU A 49 -1.54 12.16 15.15
C LEU A 49 -2.81 12.32 15.97
N LEU A 50 -3.93 11.76 15.52
CA LEU A 50 -5.23 11.88 16.21
C LEU A 50 -5.19 11.23 17.60
N MET A 51 -4.67 10.02 17.68
CA MET A 51 -4.56 9.28 18.95
C MET A 51 -3.74 10.05 19.98
N TRP A 52 -2.53 10.47 19.62
CA TRP A 52 -1.66 11.17 20.56
C TRP A 52 -2.16 12.57 20.90
N SER A 53 -2.78 13.27 19.95
CA SER A 53 -3.41 14.56 20.25
C SER A 53 -4.53 14.40 21.28
N ILE A 54 -5.43 13.45 21.08
CA ILE A 54 -6.55 13.20 22.01
C ILE A 54 -6.00 12.80 23.38
N ILE A 55 -5.11 11.82 23.45
CA ILE A 55 -4.56 11.33 24.72
C ILE A 55 -3.84 12.46 25.45
N PHE A 56 -2.91 13.13 24.76
CA PHE A 56 -2.07 14.15 25.39
C PHE A 56 -2.88 15.34 25.91
N TYR A 57 -3.74 15.92 25.06
CA TYR A 57 -4.52 17.10 25.48
C TYR A 57 -5.58 16.74 26.52
N THR A 58 -6.16 15.53 26.47
CA THR A 58 -7.09 15.08 27.52
C THR A 58 -6.35 14.93 28.87
N VAL A 59 -5.21 14.25 28.88
CA VAL A 59 -4.43 14.09 30.13
C VAL A 59 -3.94 15.42 30.63
N ASN A 60 -3.47 16.30 29.73
CA ASN A 60 -3.02 17.65 30.14
C ASN A 60 -4.14 18.50 30.77
N ALA A 61 -5.39 18.34 30.29
CA ALA A 61 -6.54 19.06 30.88
C ALA A 61 -6.80 18.67 32.36
N PHE A 62 -6.46 17.42 32.75
CA PHE A 62 -6.62 16.95 34.12
C PHE A 62 -5.38 17.16 34.99
N VAL A 63 -4.19 16.92 34.43
CA VAL A 63 -2.90 16.87 35.18
C VAL A 63 -2.19 18.22 35.18
N HIS A 64 -2.46 19.09 34.20
CA HIS A 64 -1.80 20.40 34.02
C HIS A 64 -0.26 20.23 34.03
N PHE A 65 0.30 19.67 32.98
CA PHE A 65 1.73 19.40 32.87
C PHE A 65 2.57 20.67 33.01
N THR A 66 3.44 20.72 33.99
CA THR A 66 4.34 21.85 34.26
C THR A 66 5.48 21.99 33.26
N PHE A 67 5.75 20.95 32.49
CA PHE A 67 6.82 20.95 31.47
C PHE A 67 6.40 21.58 30.13
N MET A 68 5.17 22.04 29.99
CA MET A 68 4.66 22.66 28.76
C MET A 68 5.49 23.86 28.29
N ASP A 69 5.99 24.65 29.24
CA ASP A 69 6.79 25.85 28.99
C ASP A 69 8.29 25.57 28.91
N MET A 70 8.68 24.29 29.05
CA MET A 70 10.08 23.88 28.97
C MET A 70 10.63 24.12 27.59
N VAL A 71 11.79 24.76 27.51
CA VAL A 71 12.49 25.00 26.24
C VAL A 71 13.06 23.69 25.68
N MET A 72 12.71 23.40 24.44
CA MET A 72 13.16 22.18 23.75
C MET A 72 14.47 22.42 23.01
N THR A 73 15.41 21.48 23.20
CA THR A 73 16.63 21.41 22.40
C THR A 73 16.37 20.58 21.12
N PRO A 74 17.19 20.72 20.07
CA PRO A 74 17.07 19.85 18.87
C PRO A 74 17.12 18.36 19.20
N VAL A 75 17.94 17.96 20.19
CA VAL A 75 18.02 16.57 20.65
C VAL A 75 16.72 16.12 21.31
N SER A 76 16.13 16.98 22.17
CA SER A 76 14.86 16.67 22.84
C SER A 76 13.71 16.53 21.84
N ILE A 77 13.69 17.35 20.78
CA ILE A 77 12.68 17.28 19.72
C ILE A 77 12.85 15.98 18.93
N ALA A 78 14.08 15.60 18.58
CA ALA A 78 14.35 14.35 17.87
C ALA A 78 13.96 13.12 18.71
N LEU A 79 14.29 13.14 20.00
CA LEU A 79 13.92 12.08 20.94
C LEU A 79 12.39 11.96 21.08
N LEU A 80 11.71 13.10 21.22
CA LEU A 80 10.24 13.16 21.28
C LEU A 80 9.63 12.52 20.02
N ASN A 81 10.08 12.90 18.83
CA ASN A 81 9.61 12.34 17.57
C ASN A 81 9.82 10.82 17.52
N THR A 82 11.01 10.33 17.91
CA THR A 82 11.33 8.90 17.91
C THR A 82 10.42 8.13 18.87
N VAL A 83 10.26 8.61 20.10
CA VAL A 83 9.40 7.96 21.11
C VAL A 83 7.96 7.85 20.61
N PHE A 84 7.40 8.95 20.10
CA PHE A 84 6.01 8.93 19.60
C PHE A 84 5.85 8.02 18.38
N ARG A 85 6.81 7.98 17.46
CA ARG A 85 6.75 7.07 16.31
C ARG A 85 6.82 5.60 16.72
N VAL A 86 7.75 5.24 17.59
CA VAL A 86 7.86 3.87 18.10
C VAL A 86 6.59 3.48 18.87
N ALA A 87 6.10 4.35 19.75
CA ALA A 87 4.88 4.09 20.49
C ALA A 87 3.65 3.95 19.56
N THR A 88 3.55 4.78 18.52
CA THR A 88 2.49 4.66 17.50
C THR A 88 2.53 3.29 16.82
N VAL A 89 3.70 2.83 16.39
CA VAL A 89 3.85 1.51 15.75
C VAL A 89 3.42 0.39 16.71
N VAL A 90 3.87 0.42 17.96
CA VAL A 90 3.50 -0.59 18.96
C VAL A 90 2.00 -0.65 19.19
N VAL A 91 1.35 0.52 19.31
CA VAL A 91 -0.11 0.60 19.56
C VAL A 91 -0.90 0.20 18.32
N LEU A 92 -0.48 0.60 17.12
CA LEU A 92 -1.19 0.30 15.88
C LEU A 92 -0.91 -1.12 15.34
N PHE A 93 0.14 -1.79 15.81
CA PHE A 93 0.51 -3.13 15.37
C PHE A 93 -0.68 -4.11 15.36
N PRO A 94 -1.49 -4.27 16.42
CA PRO A 94 -2.64 -5.15 16.42
C PRO A 94 -3.78 -4.70 15.49
N PHE A 95 -3.76 -3.44 15.03
CA PHE A 95 -4.77 -2.88 14.13
C PHE A 95 -4.40 -2.95 12.65
N ILE A 96 -3.20 -3.41 12.30
CA ILE A 96 -2.73 -3.55 10.92
C ILE A 96 -3.75 -4.24 10.01
N PRO A 97 -4.35 -5.40 10.40
CA PRO A 97 -5.33 -6.06 9.54
C PRO A 97 -6.60 -5.23 9.28
N LYS A 98 -6.96 -4.33 10.20
CA LYS A 98 -8.12 -3.44 10.02
C LYS A 98 -7.76 -2.28 9.09
N ILE A 99 -6.55 -1.74 9.21
CA ILE A 99 -6.03 -0.68 8.31
C ILE A 99 -5.93 -1.23 6.89
N GLU A 100 -5.41 -2.44 6.73
CA GLU A 100 -5.32 -3.13 5.43
C GLU A 100 -6.71 -3.29 4.78
N LYS A 101 -7.69 -3.81 5.53
CA LYS A 101 -9.08 -3.91 5.05
C LYS A 101 -9.65 -2.56 4.62
N LEU A 102 -9.42 -1.50 5.41
CA LEU A 102 -9.87 -0.16 5.07
C LEU A 102 -9.24 0.32 3.76
N VAL A 103 -7.94 0.11 3.58
CA VAL A 103 -7.22 0.49 2.36
C VAL A 103 -7.71 -0.32 1.15
N CYS A 104 -7.98 -1.61 1.31
CA CYS A 104 -8.55 -2.44 0.24
C CYS A 104 -9.96 -2.00 -0.16
N ILE A 105 -10.75 -1.45 0.77
CA ILE A 105 -12.07 -0.87 0.47
C ILE A 105 -11.92 0.44 -0.31
N LEU A 106 -10.92 1.28 0.05
CA LEU A 106 -10.66 2.55 -0.62
C LEU A 106 -10.07 2.36 -2.03
N VAL A 107 -9.16 1.39 -2.17
CA VAL A 107 -8.52 1.03 -3.44
C VAL A 107 -8.97 -0.38 -3.82
N LYS A 108 -10.14 -0.45 -4.46
CA LYS A 108 -10.75 -1.72 -4.89
C LYS A 108 -9.96 -2.38 -6.01
N ASP A 109 -9.91 -3.70 -5.99
CA ASP A 109 -9.45 -4.50 -7.13
C ASP A 109 -10.48 -4.43 -8.25
N SER A 110 -10.00 -4.44 -9.50
CA SER A 110 -10.89 -4.66 -10.63
C SER A 110 -11.22 -6.15 -10.75
N ALA A 111 -12.37 -6.47 -11.33
CA ALA A 111 -12.75 -7.86 -11.57
C ALA A 111 -11.67 -8.61 -12.39
N GLU A 112 -11.02 -7.92 -13.34
CA GLU A 112 -9.92 -8.49 -14.13
C GLU A 112 -8.69 -8.85 -13.28
N GLU A 113 -8.37 -8.09 -12.24
CA GLU A 113 -7.21 -8.36 -11.36
C GLU A 113 -7.49 -9.49 -10.39
N LEU A 114 -8.72 -9.60 -9.91
CA LEU A 114 -9.14 -10.75 -9.08
C LEU A 114 -9.09 -12.06 -9.88
N GLU A 115 -9.47 -12.03 -11.19
CA GLU A 115 -9.31 -13.19 -12.08
C GLU A 115 -7.83 -13.51 -12.31
N ASP A 116 -6.96 -12.50 -12.40
CA ASP A 116 -5.53 -12.67 -12.61
C ASP A 116 -4.88 -13.36 -11.40
N GLU A 117 -5.20 -12.93 -10.18
CA GLU A 117 -4.72 -13.56 -8.94
C GLU A 117 -5.23 -14.99 -8.80
N ALA A 118 -6.52 -15.23 -9.06
CA ALA A 118 -7.12 -16.55 -8.96
C ALA A 118 -6.49 -17.57 -9.93
N ASP A 119 -6.06 -17.14 -11.14
CA ASP A 119 -5.38 -18.03 -12.08
C ASP A 119 -3.97 -18.42 -11.58
N PHE A 120 -3.26 -17.53 -10.87
CA PHE A 120 -1.95 -17.85 -10.28
C PHE A 120 -2.07 -18.78 -9.07
N ASP A 121 -3.12 -18.62 -8.26
CA ASP A 121 -3.38 -19.47 -7.09
C ASP A 121 -3.69 -20.93 -7.51
N LEU A 122 -4.06 -21.17 -8.77
CA LEU A 122 -4.25 -22.52 -9.29
C LEU A 122 -2.93 -23.31 -9.39
N LEU A 123 -1.77 -22.64 -9.50
CA LEU A 123 -0.46 -23.29 -9.65
C LEU A 123 0.16 -23.58 -8.26
N GLU A 124 -0.44 -24.51 -7.53
CA GLU A 124 0.06 -24.93 -6.22
C GLU A 124 1.19 -25.96 -6.36
N GLU A 125 2.35 -25.71 -5.76
CA GLU A 125 3.50 -26.64 -5.75
C GLU A 125 3.15 -28.01 -5.14
N ARG A 126 2.16 -28.07 -4.23
CA ARG A 126 1.68 -29.33 -3.62
C ARG A 126 1.11 -30.28 -4.65
N LEU A 127 0.57 -29.77 -5.75
CA LEU A 127 -0.05 -30.58 -6.81
C LEU A 127 0.98 -31.23 -7.74
N LEU A 128 2.25 -30.81 -7.70
CA LEU A 128 3.35 -31.44 -8.44
C LEU A 128 3.52 -32.94 -8.07
N ASN A 129 3.13 -33.32 -6.85
CA ASN A 129 3.13 -34.73 -6.45
C ASN A 129 2.03 -35.55 -7.17
N TYR A 130 1.10 -34.90 -7.86
CA TYR A 130 0.00 -35.51 -8.62
C TYR A 130 0.00 -35.03 -10.07
N PRO A 131 0.81 -35.66 -10.97
CA PRO A 131 1.07 -35.13 -12.32
C PRO A 131 -0.19 -34.82 -13.14
N ALA A 132 -1.21 -35.65 -13.04
CA ALA A 132 -2.47 -35.43 -13.77
C ALA A 132 -3.19 -34.14 -13.34
N LEU A 133 -3.17 -33.83 -12.02
CA LEU A 133 -3.75 -32.61 -11.50
C LEU A 133 -2.89 -31.39 -11.84
N ALA A 134 -1.58 -31.52 -11.75
CA ALA A 134 -0.64 -30.45 -12.11
C ALA A 134 -0.83 -30.04 -13.59
N ILE A 135 -0.90 -31.02 -14.51
CA ILE A 135 -1.16 -30.78 -15.93
C ILE A 135 -2.52 -30.10 -16.15
N ALA A 136 -3.56 -30.53 -15.44
CA ALA A 136 -4.88 -29.91 -15.54
C ALA A 136 -4.88 -28.46 -15.08
N GLN A 137 -4.11 -28.11 -14.03
CA GLN A 137 -3.94 -26.74 -13.56
C GLN A 137 -3.15 -25.89 -14.56
N CYS A 138 -2.05 -26.43 -15.14
CA CYS A 138 -1.32 -25.76 -16.21
C CYS A 138 -2.24 -25.43 -17.38
N HIS A 139 -3.07 -26.37 -17.83
CA HIS A 139 -4.02 -26.13 -18.90
C HIS A 139 -5.01 -25.02 -18.58
N ARG A 140 -5.50 -24.95 -17.35
CA ARG A 140 -6.39 -23.85 -16.90
C ARG A 140 -5.68 -22.49 -16.93
N ALA A 141 -4.48 -22.42 -16.37
CA ALA A 141 -3.69 -21.18 -16.34
C ALA A 141 -3.32 -20.74 -17.77
N MET A 142 -2.91 -21.67 -18.66
CA MET A 142 -2.65 -21.39 -20.07
C MET A 142 -3.89 -20.85 -20.80
N ASN A 143 -5.07 -21.41 -20.54
CA ASN A 143 -6.31 -20.93 -21.13
C ASN A 143 -6.66 -19.51 -20.60
N GLY A 144 -6.42 -19.22 -19.32
CA GLY A 144 -6.53 -17.91 -18.73
C GLY A 144 -5.61 -16.90 -19.42
N MET A 145 -4.32 -17.24 -19.54
CA MET A 145 -3.31 -16.46 -20.24
C MET A 145 -3.71 -16.18 -21.69
N ALA A 146 -4.14 -17.21 -22.45
CA ALA A 146 -4.54 -17.06 -23.85
C ALA A 146 -5.73 -16.10 -24.03
N LYS A 147 -6.72 -16.14 -23.14
CA LYS A 147 -7.84 -15.19 -23.15
C LYS A 147 -7.38 -13.76 -22.92
N LYS A 148 -6.44 -13.54 -21.98
CA LYS A 148 -5.88 -12.23 -21.65
C LYS A 148 -5.04 -11.69 -22.79
N LEU A 149 -4.18 -12.54 -23.38
CA LEU A 149 -3.38 -12.23 -24.56
C LEU A 149 -4.27 -11.76 -25.71
N ARG A 150 -5.30 -12.52 -26.05
CA ARG A 150 -6.25 -12.15 -27.11
C ARG A 150 -6.92 -10.80 -26.85
N LYS A 151 -7.35 -10.53 -25.62
CA LYS A 151 -7.92 -9.23 -25.26
C LYS A 151 -6.89 -8.10 -25.40
N ASN A 152 -5.62 -8.36 -25.03
CA ASN A 152 -4.55 -7.37 -25.10
C ASN A 152 -4.17 -7.05 -26.54
N VAL A 153 -4.04 -8.06 -27.39
CA VAL A 153 -3.80 -7.89 -28.85
C VAL A 153 -4.90 -7.03 -29.46
N ASN A 154 -6.19 -7.33 -29.20
CA ASN A 154 -7.30 -6.53 -29.71
C ASN A 154 -7.24 -5.07 -29.22
N ARG A 155 -6.83 -4.82 -27.97
CA ARG A 155 -6.63 -3.46 -27.45
C ARG A 155 -5.49 -2.75 -28.18
N ALA A 156 -4.37 -3.44 -28.40
CA ALA A 156 -3.22 -2.92 -29.13
C ALA A 156 -3.60 -2.57 -30.59
N MET A 157 -4.35 -3.43 -31.26
CA MET A 157 -4.86 -3.17 -32.62
C MET A 157 -5.77 -1.93 -32.67
N ASN A 158 -6.62 -1.74 -31.67
CA ASN A 158 -7.46 -0.54 -31.60
C ASN A 158 -6.66 0.75 -31.38
N LEU A 159 -5.49 0.68 -30.72
CA LEU A 159 -4.59 1.83 -30.55
C LEU A 159 -3.97 2.31 -31.86
N LEU A 160 -3.85 1.43 -32.86
CA LEU A 160 -3.38 1.82 -34.22
C LEU A 160 -4.36 2.74 -34.92
N ASN A 161 -5.64 2.62 -34.61
CA ASN A 161 -6.69 3.47 -35.20
C ASN A 161 -6.85 4.79 -34.43
N GLU A 162 -6.77 4.75 -33.10
CA GLU A 162 -6.92 5.90 -32.23
C GLU A 162 -6.01 5.75 -31.02
N TYR A 163 -4.87 6.50 -31.04
CA TYR A 163 -3.93 6.46 -29.94
C TYR A 163 -4.46 7.22 -28.71
N GLN A 164 -4.50 6.55 -27.58
CA GLN A 164 -4.80 7.13 -26.28
C GLN A 164 -3.80 6.60 -25.24
N GLN A 165 -3.12 7.51 -24.53
CA GLN A 165 -2.08 7.17 -23.58
C GLN A 165 -2.57 6.20 -22.49
N ASP A 166 -3.76 6.44 -21.93
CA ASP A 166 -4.33 5.57 -20.89
C ASP A 166 -4.58 4.13 -21.38
N LYS A 167 -4.94 3.97 -22.66
CA LYS A 167 -5.14 2.66 -23.28
C LYS A 167 -3.81 1.98 -23.55
N PHE A 168 -2.79 2.73 -23.97
CA PHE A 168 -1.43 2.22 -24.14
C PHE A 168 -0.86 1.70 -22.83
N ASP A 169 -0.97 2.47 -21.75
CA ASP A 169 -0.51 2.06 -20.42
C ASP A 169 -1.23 0.81 -19.89
N LYS A 170 -2.50 0.61 -20.30
CA LYS A 170 -3.23 -0.63 -20.01
C LYS A 170 -2.70 -1.83 -20.79
N VAL A 171 -2.35 -1.65 -22.06
CA VAL A 171 -1.75 -2.70 -22.89
C VAL A 171 -0.42 -3.14 -22.29
N GLN A 172 0.44 -2.19 -21.93
CA GLN A 172 1.74 -2.47 -21.33
C GLN A 172 1.63 -3.21 -20.00
N ARG A 173 0.74 -2.76 -19.10
CA ARG A 173 0.49 -3.47 -17.83
C ARG A 173 -0.03 -4.90 -18.00
N LYS A 174 -0.80 -5.16 -19.07
CA LYS A 174 -1.29 -6.52 -19.36
C LYS A 174 -0.22 -7.39 -20.03
N GLU A 175 0.75 -6.80 -20.72
CA GLU A 175 1.94 -7.48 -21.20
C GLU A 175 2.80 -7.94 -20.02
N ASP A 176 3.13 -7.08 -19.08
CA ASP A 176 3.85 -7.43 -17.83
C ASP A 176 3.17 -8.59 -17.08
N LEU A 177 1.84 -8.66 -17.14
CA LEU A 177 1.07 -9.75 -16.54
C LEU A 177 1.23 -11.05 -17.33
N ILE A 178 1.21 -11.00 -18.66
CA ILE A 178 1.37 -12.17 -19.53
C ILE A 178 2.77 -12.76 -19.34
N ASP A 179 3.80 -11.93 -19.22
CA ASP A 179 5.17 -12.36 -18.92
C ASP A 179 5.26 -13.08 -17.57
N LYS A 180 4.48 -12.63 -16.57
CA LYS A 180 4.38 -13.35 -15.29
C LYS A 180 3.74 -14.73 -15.44
N TYR A 181 2.71 -14.86 -16.30
CA TYR A 181 2.13 -16.17 -16.57
C TYR A 181 3.17 -17.11 -17.23
N GLU A 182 3.93 -16.61 -18.20
CA GLU A 182 4.98 -17.36 -18.86
C GLU A 182 6.02 -17.86 -17.85
N SER A 183 6.55 -16.95 -17.03
CA SER A 183 7.54 -17.28 -15.98
C SER A 183 7.01 -18.31 -15.00
N ARG A 184 5.80 -18.10 -14.47
CA ARG A 184 5.19 -19.00 -13.48
C ARG A 184 4.86 -20.39 -14.05
N LEU A 185 4.37 -20.43 -15.27
CA LEU A 185 4.10 -21.69 -15.97
C LEU A 185 5.39 -22.44 -16.28
N GLY A 186 6.46 -21.73 -16.68
CA GLY A 186 7.76 -22.31 -16.92
C GLY A 186 8.45 -22.85 -15.68
N GLU A 187 8.27 -22.20 -14.52
CA GLU A 187 8.77 -22.70 -13.23
C GLU A 187 7.99 -23.92 -12.72
N TYR A 188 6.70 -24.00 -13.06
CA TYR A 188 5.81 -25.04 -12.57
C TYR A 188 5.91 -26.35 -13.39
N LEU A 189 6.34 -26.28 -14.66
CA LEU A 189 6.49 -27.41 -15.58
C LEU A 189 7.89 -28.03 -15.50
#